data_35052e9d13c8d5d58cfb3cc14f62dfae
#
_entry.id   35052e9d13c8d5d58cfb3cc14f62dfae
#
_cell.length_a   1.000
_cell.length_b   1.000
_cell.length_c   1.000
_cell.angle_alpha   90.00
_cell.angle_beta   90.00
_cell.angle_gamma   90.00
#
_symmetry.space_group_name_H-M   'P 1'
#
loop_
_entity.id
_entity.type
_entity.pdbx_description
1 polymer ?
#
loop_
_entity_poly.entity_id
_entity_poly.type
_entity_poly.pdbx_seq_one_letter_code
_entity_poly.pdbx_strand_id
1 'polypeptide(L)'
;MLMDSGSLKWIAVVACAVLSSASAADEAPVTCPVTQPLAAFAPPAPHEAREEGRFWYGNKALWTSLDDDGVWKGVATATGVRNKLWWWRVGWEPQQDAPYEGIVVTANRLDGAAPSAHSSGASNGLLATGWAMLVILELPTRGCWQVTGNYGGDTLSFVVWVP
;
A
#
# COMPACT_ATOMS: atom_id res chain seq x y z
N MET A 1 -70.76 -18.67 34.11
CA MET A 1 -69.63 -17.84 34.54
C MET A 1 -68.41 -18.67 34.27
N LEU A 2 -67.81 -18.54 33.07
CA LEU A 2 -66.64 -19.32 32.61
C LEU A 2 -65.51 -18.34 32.42
N MET A 3 -64.42 -18.53 33.20
CA MET A 3 -63.18 -17.73 33.10
C MET A 3 -62.31 -18.39 32.04
N ASP A 4 -62.06 -17.65 31.01
CA ASP A 4 -61.14 -18.02 29.93
C ASP A 4 -59.69 -17.67 30.33
N SER A 5 -58.83 -18.68 30.38
CA SER A 5 -57.44 -18.59 30.77
C SER A 5 -56.58 -18.39 29.55
N GLY A 6 -56.25 -17.14 29.24
CA GLY A 6 -55.38 -16.76 28.14
C GLY A 6 -53.91 -17.15 28.37
N SER A 7 -53.43 -18.14 27.65
CA SER A 7 -52.04 -18.56 27.62
C SER A 7 -51.15 -17.56 26.88
N LEU A 8 -50.32 -16.85 27.58
CA LEU A 8 -49.30 -15.94 27.06
C LEU A 8 -48.11 -16.73 26.51
N LYS A 9 -48.00 -16.82 25.18
CA LYS A 9 -46.83 -17.49 24.53
C LYS A 9 -45.67 -16.50 24.45
N TRP A 10 -44.60 -16.78 25.18
CA TRP A 10 -43.34 -16.09 25.09
C TRP A 10 -42.59 -16.49 23.81
N ILE A 11 -42.42 -15.58 22.87
CA ILE A 11 -41.57 -15.79 21.70
C ILE A 11 -40.16 -15.39 22.12
N ALA A 12 -39.26 -16.35 22.28
CA ALA A 12 -37.83 -16.09 22.47
C ALA A 12 -37.20 -15.71 21.14
N VAL A 13 -36.82 -14.43 20.96
CA VAL A 13 -36.03 -13.96 19.83
C VAL A 13 -34.58 -14.31 20.13
N VAL A 14 -34.05 -15.31 19.43
CA VAL A 14 -32.62 -15.65 19.45
C VAL A 14 -31.93 -14.65 18.50
N ALA A 15 -31.26 -13.66 19.07
CA ALA A 15 -30.38 -12.76 18.31
C ALA A 15 -29.07 -13.51 17.96
N CYS A 16 -28.94 -13.92 16.71
CA CYS A 16 -27.70 -14.48 16.17
C CYS A 16 -26.70 -13.33 15.96
N ALA A 17 -25.77 -13.12 16.88
CA ALA A 17 -24.66 -12.21 16.70
C ALA A 17 -23.69 -12.80 15.67
N VAL A 18 -23.71 -12.26 14.45
CA VAL A 18 -22.73 -12.58 13.42
C VAL A 18 -21.43 -11.88 13.79
N LEU A 19 -20.53 -12.61 14.43
CA LEU A 19 -19.15 -12.15 14.64
C LEU A 19 -18.47 -12.15 13.27
N SER A 20 -18.34 -10.97 12.66
CA SER A 20 -17.48 -10.78 11.48
C SER A 20 -16.03 -10.97 11.94
N SER A 21 -15.48 -12.16 11.72
CA SER A 21 -14.05 -12.42 11.86
C SER A 21 -13.33 -11.65 10.76
N ALA A 22 -12.74 -10.50 11.07
CA ALA A 22 -11.75 -9.89 10.22
C ALA A 22 -10.65 -10.93 9.96
N SER A 23 -10.33 -11.19 8.71
CA SER A 23 -9.37 -12.22 8.35
C SER A 23 -7.98 -11.74 8.79
N ALA A 24 -7.37 -12.46 9.73
CA ALA A 24 -6.02 -12.16 10.24
C ALA A 24 -4.91 -12.21 9.14
N ALA A 25 -5.29 -12.55 7.91
CA ALA A 25 -4.39 -12.57 6.76
C ALA A 25 -4.10 -11.18 6.18
N ASP A 26 -4.95 -10.18 6.45
CA ASP A 26 -4.81 -8.83 5.88
C ASP A 26 -3.92 -7.89 6.73
N GLU A 27 -3.54 -8.28 7.93
CA GLU A 27 -2.67 -7.51 8.80
C GLU A 27 -1.21 -7.98 8.69
N ALA A 28 -0.27 -7.02 8.72
CA ALA A 28 1.15 -7.33 8.69
C ALA A 28 1.56 -8.08 9.97
N PRO A 29 2.24 -9.24 9.87
CA PRO A 29 2.73 -9.94 11.04
C PRO A 29 3.82 -9.12 11.75
N VAL A 30 3.92 -9.26 13.06
CA VAL A 30 4.92 -8.53 13.90
C VAL A 30 6.36 -8.74 13.41
N THR A 31 6.63 -9.84 12.73
CA THR A 31 7.95 -10.15 12.15
C THR A 31 8.25 -9.39 10.86
N CYS A 32 7.25 -8.74 10.23
CA CYS A 32 7.47 -7.88 9.09
C CYS A 32 7.61 -6.42 9.56
N PRO A 33 8.81 -5.80 9.49
CA PRO A 33 9.02 -4.44 9.96
C PRO A 33 8.50 -3.42 8.93
N VAL A 34 7.18 -3.44 8.68
CA VAL A 34 6.56 -2.51 7.73
C VAL A 34 6.91 -1.06 8.07
N THR A 35 7.16 -0.29 7.04
CA THR A 35 7.49 1.14 7.20
C THR A 35 6.30 1.87 7.79
N GLN A 36 6.55 2.54 8.91
CA GLN A 36 5.57 3.33 9.65
C GLN A 36 5.67 4.80 9.29
N PRO A 37 4.60 5.58 9.47
CA PRO A 37 4.65 7.03 9.37
C PRO A 37 5.71 7.57 10.34
N LEU A 38 6.83 8.04 9.80
CA LEU A 38 7.80 8.79 10.59
C LEU A 38 7.28 10.22 10.77
N ALA A 39 7.30 10.72 11.98
CA ALA A 39 6.98 12.11 12.22
C ALA A 39 7.89 12.98 11.33
N ALA A 40 7.27 13.70 10.36
CA ALA A 40 7.80 14.89 9.74
C ALA A 40 8.42 14.84 8.34
N PHE A 41 8.21 13.86 7.49
CA PHE A 41 8.44 14.17 6.09
C PHE A 41 7.17 14.77 5.47
N ALA A 42 7.25 16.04 5.07
CA ALA A 42 6.28 16.69 4.20
C ALA A 42 6.97 17.00 2.87
N PRO A 43 6.44 16.55 1.73
CA PRO A 43 7.00 16.93 0.44
C PRO A 43 6.81 18.43 0.20
N PRO A 44 7.63 19.06 -0.66
CA PRO A 44 7.45 20.46 -1.00
C PRO A 44 6.16 20.68 -1.78
N ALA A 45 5.62 21.91 -1.72
CA ALA A 45 4.48 22.31 -2.53
C ALA A 45 4.69 21.92 -4.01
N PRO A 46 3.61 21.51 -4.70
CA PRO A 46 2.19 21.47 -4.33
C PRO A 46 1.74 20.17 -3.65
N HIS A 47 2.65 19.27 -3.24
CA HIS A 47 2.36 17.92 -2.77
C HIS A 47 2.08 17.83 -1.26
N GLU A 48 1.68 18.92 -0.62
CA GLU A 48 1.46 18.94 0.84
C GLU A 48 0.27 18.12 1.31
N ALA A 49 -0.79 18.03 0.49
CA ALA A 49 -1.97 17.24 0.80
C ALA A 49 -1.70 15.75 0.59
N ARG A 50 -2.01 14.93 1.60
CA ARG A 50 -1.99 13.48 1.50
C ARG A 50 -3.41 12.93 1.35
N GLU A 51 -3.55 11.76 0.75
CA GLU A 51 -4.80 11.01 0.73
C GLU A 51 -5.08 10.44 2.12
N GLU A 52 -6.36 10.30 2.48
CA GLU A 52 -6.77 9.64 3.72
C GLU A 52 -6.28 8.20 3.75
N GLY A 53 -5.78 7.74 4.91
CA GLY A 53 -5.21 6.39 5.07
C GLY A 53 -3.82 6.20 4.47
N ARG A 54 -3.15 7.28 4.07
CA ARG A 54 -1.79 7.25 3.50
C ARG A 54 -0.88 8.29 4.13
N PHE A 55 0.43 8.05 4.05
CA PHE A 55 1.44 9.01 4.48
C PHE A 55 2.54 9.20 3.43
N TRP A 56 3.15 10.37 3.45
CA TRP A 56 4.33 10.65 2.65
C TRP A 56 5.57 10.03 3.30
N TYR A 57 6.36 9.32 2.50
CA TYR A 57 7.59 8.69 2.94
C TYR A 57 8.74 9.02 1.98
N GLY A 58 9.88 9.44 2.54
CA GLY A 58 11.08 9.74 1.76
C GLY A 58 11.83 10.96 2.26
N ASN A 59 12.42 11.67 1.31
CA ASN A 59 13.16 12.89 1.52
C ASN A 59 12.94 13.84 0.34
N LYS A 60 13.60 15.01 0.32
CA LYS A 60 13.42 16.00 -0.76
C LYS A 60 13.88 15.51 -2.13
N ALA A 61 14.82 14.56 -2.18
CA ALA A 61 15.37 14.06 -3.43
C ALA A 61 14.43 13.02 -4.08
N LEU A 62 13.82 12.14 -3.26
CA LEU A 62 12.92 11.10 -3.74
C LEU A 62 11.89 10.75 -2.66
N TRP A 63 10.62 10.68 -3.03
CA TRP A 63 9.55 10.28 -2.11
C TRP A 63 8.43 9.51 -2.79
N THR A 64 7.63 8.84 -1.97
CA THR A 64 6.46 8.05 -2.36
C THR A 64 5.34 8.23 -1.35
N SER A 65 4.15 7.71 -1.64
CA SER A 65 3.04 7.63 -0.71
C SER A 65 2.80 6.17 -0.34
N LEU A 66 2.70 5.88 0.97
CA LEU A 66 2.49 4.55 1.53
C LEU A 66 1.17 4.50 2.29
N ASP A 67 0.57 3.31 2.37
CA ASP A 67 -0.63 3.07 3.17
C ASP A 67 -0.27 3.05 4.67
N ASP A 68 -1.10 3.65 5.52
CA ASP A 68 -0.84 3.84 6.97
C ASP A 68 -0.68 2.50 7.72
N ASP A 69 -1.31 1.42 7.22
CA ASP A 69 -1.23 0.07 7.77
C ASP A 69 0.01 -0.72 7.28
N GLY A 70 0.76 -0.18 6.32
CA GLY A 70 1.90 -0.85 5.69
C GLY A 70 1.52 -2.05 4.83
N VAL A 71 0.22 -2.25 4.56
CA VAL A 71 -0.30 -3.39 3.79
C VAL A 71 -0.47 -3.01 2.33
N TRP A 72 0.15 -3.78 1.46
CA TRP A 72 0.13 -3.52 0.03
C TRP A 72 -0.94 -4.36 -0.68
N LYS A 73 -2.14 -3.81 -0.81
CA LYS A 73 -3.31 -4.43 -1.45
C LYS A 73 -3.18 -4.31 -2.98
N GLY A 74 -2.42 -5.21 -3.58
CA GLY A 74 -2.26 -5.28 -5.03
C GLY A 74 -3.32 -6.14 -5.72
N VAL A 75 -3.23 -6.21 -7.03
CA VAL A 75 -4.07 -7.09 -7.87
C VAL A 75 -3.36 -8.42 -8.06
N ALA A 76 -4.03 -9.52 -7.69
CA ALA A 76 -3.52 -10.86 -7.96
C ALA A 76 -3.43 -11.11 -9.48
N THR A 77 -2.31 -11.69 -9.91
CA THR A 77 -2.05 -12.09 -11.29
C THR A 77 -1.73 -13.59 -11.35
N ALA A 78 -1.52 -14.11 -12.55
CA ALA A 78 -1.07 -15.51 -12.70
C ALA A 78 0.35 -15.75 -12.14
N THR A 79 1.16 -14.70 -11.99
CA THR A 79 2.58 -14.76 -11.64
C THR A 79 2.92 -14.09 -10.32
N GLY A 80 1.92 -13.52 -9.63
CA GLY A 80 2.15 -12.85 -8.34
C GLY A 80 1.09 -11.83 -7.95
N VAL A 81 1.55 -10.77 -7.31
CA VAL A 81 0.73 -9.63 -6.88
C VAL A 81 1.29 -8.35 -7.51
N ARG A 82 0.49 -7.70 -8.33
CA ARG A 82 0.86 -6.49 -9.04
C ARG A 82 0.36 -5.26 -8.31
N ASN A 83 1.22 -4.25 -8.18
CA ASN A 83 0.83 -2.95 -7.64
C ASN A 83 1.39 -1.80 -8.47
N LYS A 84 0.77 -0.63 -8.32
CA LYS A 84 1.20 0.64 -8.89
C LYS A 84 1.84 1.49 -7.81
N LEU A 85 3.00 2.05 -8.11
CA LEU A 85 3.79 2.89 -7.23
C LEU A 85 3.94 4.26 -7.86
N TRP A 86 3.67 5.27 -7.05
CA TRP A 86 3.86 6.65 -7.44
C TRP A 86 5.10 7.20 -6.76
N TRP A 87 5.96 7.83 -7.55
CA TRP A 87 7.22 8.39 -7.07
C TRP A 87 7.35 9.84 -7.53
N TRP A 88 7.93 10.64 -6.68
CA TRP A 88 8.17 12.07 -6.93
C TRP A 88 9.59 12.46 -6.55
N ARG A 89 10.07 13.52 -7.15
CA ARG A 89 11.28 14.23 -6.75
C ARG A 89 11.13 15.72 -6.97
N VAL A 90 11.94 16.52 -6.29
CA VAL A 90 11.97 17.98 -6.51
C VAL A 90 12.42 18.28 -7.92
N GLY A 91 11.67 19.17 -8.60
CA GLY A 91 12.01 19.66 -9.92
C GLY A 91 11.85 18.66 -11.06
N TRP A 92 11.20 17.51 -10.83
CA TRP A 92 10.88 16.59 -11.91
C TRP A 92 9.72 17.11 -12.78
N GLU A 93 9.97 17.16 -14.08
CA GLU A 93 9.05 17.67 -15.09
C GLU A 93 8.88 16.65 -16.22
N PRO A 94 7.65 16.15 -16.50
CA PRO A 94 7.44 15.07 -17.46
C PRO A 94 7.88 15.39 -18.91
N GLN A 95 7.93 16.65 -19.27
CA GLN A 95 8.36 17.09 -20.60
C GLN A 95 9.89 17.19 -20.75
N GLN A 96 10.61 17.27 -19.64
CA GLN A 96 12.06 17.45 -19.59
C GLN A 96 12.78 16.19 -19.13
N ASP A 97 12.17 15.45 -18.23
CA ASP A 97 12.74 14.25 -17.63
C ASP A 97 12.11 13.01 -18.26
N ALA A 98 12.91 12.12 -18.82
CA ALA A 98 12.46 10.84 -19.36
C ALA A 98 12.11 9.87 -18.22
N PRO A 99 10.82 9.65 -17.87
CA PRO A 99 10.46 8.93 -16.65
C PRO A 99 10.77 7.42 -16.71
N TYR A 100 10.71 6.82 -17.89
CA TYR A 100 10.99 5.39 -18.09
C TYR A 100 12.48 5.04 -18.16
N GLU A 101 13.34 6.05 -18.23
CA GLU A 101 14.79 5.88 -18.15
C GLU A 101 15.32 6.27 -16.77
N GLY A 102 14.48 6.91 -15.95
CA GLY A 102 14.87 7.53 -14.70
C GLY A 102 14.77 6.60 -13.51
N ILE A 103 13.56 6.18 -13.16
CA ILE A 103 13.36 5.40 -11.95
C ILE A 103 13.41 3.90 -12.19
N VAL A 104 14.23 3.20 -11.40
CA VAL A 104 14.29 1.74 -11.36
C VAL A 104 13.83 1.29 -9.98
N VAL A 105 12.79 0.46 -9.92
CA VAL A 105 12.28 -0.08 -8.67
C VAL A 105 12.54 -1.58 -8.60
N THR A 106 13.12 -2.01 -7.48
CA THR A 106 13.39 -3.41 -7.18
C THR A 106 12.73 -3.78 -5.87
N ALA A 107 12.47 -5.08 -5.66
CA ALA A 107 12.03 -5.56 -4.35
C ALA A 107 12.67 -6.89 -4.00
N ASN A 108 12.99 -7.05 -2.71
CA ASN A 108 13.55 -8.28 -2.14
C ASN A 108 12.67 -8.74 -0.98
N ARG A 109 12.38 -10.04 -0.95
CA ARG A 109 11.61 -10.65 0.12
C ARG A 109 12.45 -10.75 1.40
N LEU A 110 11.84 -10.42 2.56
CA LEU A 110 12.53 -10.43 3.87
C LEU A 110 12.21 -11.67 4.70
N ASP A 111 11.03 -12.25 4.53
CA ASP A 111 10.49 -13.34 5.36
C ASP A 111 10.58 -14.73 4.73
N GLY A 112 11.29 -14.86 3.60
CA GLY A 112 11.46 -16.14 2.93
C GLY A 112 12.21 -16.02 1.61
N ALA A 113 12.42 -17.14 0.95
CA ALA A 113 13.05 -17.17 -0.37
C ALA A 113 12.05 -16.82 -1.47
N ALA A 114 12.41 -15.88 -2.32
CA ALA A 114 11.73 -15.57 -3.56
C ALA A 114 12.70 -14.90 -4.53
N PRO A 115 12.48 -14.95 -5.85
CA PRO A 115 13.21 -14.13 -6.79
C PRO A 115 13.02 -12.64 -6.49
N SER A 116 14.06 -11.84 -6.68
CA SER A 116 13.91 -10.38 -6.63
C SER A 116 12.95 -9.91 -7.72
N ALA A 117 12.08 -8.98 -7.38
CA ALA A 117 11.20 -8.33 -8.33
C ALA A 117 11.86 -7.07 -8.89
N HIS A 118 11.54 -6.76 -10.14
CA HIS A 118 12.02 -5.57 -10.84
C HIS A 118 10.85 -4.91 -11.56
N SER A 119 10.82 -3.58 -11.56
CA SER A 119 9.84 -2.85 -12.35
C SER A 119 10.08 -3.09 -13.85
N SER A 120 9.01 -3.25 -14.62
CA SER A 120 9.08 -3.38 -16.07
C SER A 120 9.37 -2.06 -16.80
N GLY A 121 9.39 -0.96 -16.08
CA GLY A 121 9.57 0.41 -16.58
C GLY A 121 8.77 1.41 -15.76
N ALA A 122 8.90 2.67 -16.13
CA ALA A 122 8.13 3.77 -15.54
C ALA A 122 7.43 4.57 -16.64
N SER A 123 6.38 5.29 -16.27
CA SER A 123 5.67 6.23 -17.13
C SER A 123 5.25 7.45 -16.34
N ASN A 124 4.81 8.51 -17.03
CA ASN A 124 4.21 9.66 -16.39
C ASN A 124 2.78 9.36 -15.96
N GLY A 125 2.38 9.86 -14.81
CA GLY A 125 1.01 9.85 -14.35
C GLY A 125 0.61 11.18 -13.75
N LEU A 126 -0.61 11.63 -14.05
CA LEU A 126 -1.18 12.84 -13.46
C LEU A 126 -2.14 12.43 -12.34
N LEU A 127 -1.85 12.90 -11.14
CA LEU A 127 -2.67 12.75 -9.95
C LEU A 127 -3.26 14.10 -9.55
N ALA A 128 -4.18 14.12 -8.59
CA ALA A 128 -4.68 15.37 -8.02
C ALA A 128 -3.57 16.23 -7.39
N THR A 129 -2.50 15.59 -6.93
CA THR A 129 -1.30 16.21 -6.37
C THR A 129 -0.26 16.64 -7.42
N GLY A 130 -0.56 16.50 -8.72
CA GLY A 130 0.36 16.83 -9.81
C GLY A 130 0.97 15.62 -10.51
N TRP A 131 2.02 15.86 -11.29
CA TRP A 131 2.72 14.83 -12.05
C TRP A 131 3.58 13.94 -11.13
N ALA A 132 3.61 12.65 -11.47
CA ALA A 132 4.40 11.65 -10.78
C ALA A 132 4.98 10.63 -11.77
N MET A 133 6.06 9.97 -11.38
CA MET A 133 6.56 8.77 -12.05
C MET A 133 5.72 7.58 -11.58
N LEU A 134 5.01 6.93 -12.50
CA LEU A 134 4.22 5.73 -12.23
C LEU A 134 5.05 4.50 -12.59
N VAL A 135 5.22 3.62 -11.61
CA VAL A 135 5.91 2.34 -11.78
C VAL A 135 4.93 1.20 -11.51
N ILE A 136 5.00 0.16 -12.33
CA ILE A 136 4.32 -1.10 -12.07
C ILE A 136 5.35 -2.11 -11.57
N LEU A 137 5.09 -2.65 -10.37
CA LEU A 137 5.89 -3.71 -9.77
C LEU A 137 5.01 -4.94 -9.54
N GLU A 138 5.52 -6.11 -9.94
CA GLU A 138 4.88 -7.39 -9.69
C GLU A 138 5.76 -8.22 -8.76
N LEU A 139 5.22 -8.51 -7.58
CA LEU A 139 5.89 -9.32 -6.57
C LEU A 139 5.49 -10.79 -6.78
N PRO A 140 6.46 -11.71 -6.92
CA PRO A 140 6.17 -13.10 -7.30
C PRO A 140 5.40 -13.90 -6.24
N THR A 141 5.43 -13.43 -4.98
CA THR A 141 4.76 -14.09 -3.86
C THR A 141 4.23 -13.09 -2.87
N ARG A 142 3.27 -13.51 -2.05
CA ARG A 142 2.86 -12.81 -0.82
C ARG A 142 4.00 -12.84 0.20
N GLY A 143 4.00 -11.91 1.16
CA GLY A 143 5.01 -11.86 2.22
C GLY A 143 5.50 -10.46 2.53
N CYS A 144 6.60 -10.38 3.28
CA CYS A 144 7.28 -9.16 3.69
C CYS A 144 8.31 -8.75 2.64
N TRP A 145 8.17 -7.56 2.06
CA TRP A 145 9.00 -7.11 0.96
C TRP A 145 9.66 -5.76 1.24
N GLN A 146 10.97 -5.69 1.07
CA GLN A 146 11.68 -4.42 0.97
C GLN A 146 11.66 -3.96 -0.49
N VAL A 147 11.07 -2.79 -0.71
CA VAL A 147 11.01 -2.12 -2.01
C VAL A 147 12.02 -0.99 -2.04
N THR A 148 12.78 -0.90 -3.11
CA THR A 148 13.84 0.13 -3.28
C THR A 148 13.69 0.81 -4.63
N GLY A 149 13.51 2.11 -4.62
CA GLY A 149 13.53 2.98 -5.80
C GLY A 149 14.87 3.69 -5.93
N ASN A 150 15.40 3.73 -7.15
CA ASN A 150 16.61 4.46 -7.50
C ASN A 150 16.32 5.43 -8.65
N TYR A 151 16.66 6.69 -8.50
CA TYR A 151 16.51 7.72 -9.55
C TYR A 151 17.61 8.76 -9.44
N GLY A 152 18.38 8.95 -10.53
CA GLY A 152 19.40 10.02 -10.61
C GLY A 152 20.48 9.98 -9.52
N GLY A 153 20.79 8.79 -8.99
CA GLY A 153 21.74 8.61 -7.88
C GLY A 153 21.08 8.63 -6.48
N ASP A 154 19.84 9.05 -6.37
CA ASP A 154 19.08 9.00 -5.12
C ASP A 154 18.43 7.64 -4.93
N THR A 155 18.41 7.16 -3.69
CA THR A 155 17.83 5.86 -3.31
C THR A 155 16.86 6.04 -2.16
N LEU A 156 15.70 5.36 -2.24
CA LEU A 156 14.72 5.28 -1.17
C LEU A 156 14.23 3.85 -1.02
N SER A 157 14.25 3.33 0.22
CA SER A 157 13.76 1.99 0.53
C SER A 157 12.68 2.04 1.61
N PHE A 158 11.70 1.16 1.48
CA PHE A 158 10.64 0.96 2.47
C PHE A 158 10.22 -0.51 2.50
N VAL A 159 9.50 -0.91 3.54
CA VAL A 159 9.02 -2.28 3.74
C VAL A 159 7.50 -2.29 3.74
N VAL A 160 6.93 -3.27 3.05
CA VAL A 160 5.49 -3.50 2.96
C VAL A 160 5.15 -4.97 3.21
N TRP A 161 3.94 -5.20 3.70
CA TRP A 161 3.34 -6.53 3.78
C TRP A 161 2.38 -6.75 2.60
N VAL A 162 2.51 -7.88 1.94
CA VAL A 162 1.61 -8.34 0.87
C VAL A 162 0.84 -9.55 1.37
N PRO A 163 -0.46 -9.40 1.71
CA PRO A 163 -1.28 -10.44 2.30
C PRO A 163 -1.66 -11.57 1.34
#